data_2cc33422bc98561618ba817f2f443b42
#
_entry.id   2cc33422bc98561618ba817f2f443b42
#
_cell.length_a   1.000
_cell.length_b   1.000
_cell.length_c   1.000
_cell.angle_alpha   90.00
_cell.angle_beta   90.00
_cell.angle_gamma   90.00
#
_symmetry.space_group_name_H-M   'P 1'
#
loop_
_entity.id
_entity.type
_entity.pdbx_description
1 polymer ?
#
loop_
_entity_poly.entity_id
_entity_poly.type
_entity_poly.pdbx_seq_one_letter_code
_entity_poly.pdbx_strand_id
1 'polypeptide(L)'
;MSKIYDKYQKLKTSDNYTPNTLYLFKAGLFFIFIDEDAKIVSNLLNLKLGNLNETVVKCGFPCNSLQKYLTLLKSTPYNIEIVSFDVQETPINSNSYLSNKQGRRAGYKIYLATK
;
A
#
# COMPACT_ATOMS: atom_id res chain seq x y z
N MET A 1 16.31 -8.86 -4.88
CA MET A 1 15.26 -8.47 -5.30
C MET A 1 14.29 -8.23 -4.32
N SER A 2 13.52 -7.34 -4.43
CA SER A 2 12.58 -6.92 -3.49
C SER A 2 11.31 -7.71 -3.62
N LYS A 3 10.88 -8.35 -2.55
CA LYS A 3 9.63 -9.04 -2.53
C LYS A 3 8.49 -8.07 -2.75
N ILE A 4 8.60 -6.86 -2.24
CA ILE A 4 7.59 -5.84 -2.39
C ILE A 4 7.46 -5.42 -3.85
N TYR A 5 8.58 -5.18 -4.51
CA TYR A 5 8.54 -4.73 -5.90
C TYR A 5 7.98 -5.84 -6.81
N ASP A 6 8.35 -7.08 -6.54
CA ASP A 6 7.84 -8.19 -7.32
C ASP A 6 6.33 -8.32 -7.16
N LYS A 7 5.83 -8.17 -5.94
CA LYS A 7 4.40 -8.24 -5.73
C LYS A 7 3.69 -7.05 -6.37
N TYR A 8 4.28 -5.87 -6.30
CA TYR A 8 3.73 -4.68 -6.90
C TYR A 8 3.54 -4.90 -8.41
N GLN A 9 4.54 -5.45 -9.06
CA GLN A 9 4.43 -5.67 -10.48
C GLN A 9 3.37 -6.71 -10.81
N LYS A 10 3.25 -7.76 -10.02
CA LYS A 10 2.23 -8.73 -10.25
C LYS A 10 0.84 -8.15 -10.07
N LEU A 11 0.65 -7.31 -9.07
CA LEU A 11 -0.64 -6.70 -8.84
C LEU A 11 -1.01 -5.73 -9.96
N LYS A 12 -0.02 -4.96 -10.43
CA LYS A 12 -0.28 -3.98 -11.48
C LYS A 12 -0.58 -4.63 -12.83
N THR A 13 -0.13 -5.85 -13.04
CA THR A 13 -0.38 -6.51 -14.31
C THR A 13 -1.47 -7.55 -14.21
N SER A 14 -2.15 -7.63 -13.08
CA SER A 14 -3.19 -8.62 -12.94
C SER A 14 -4.47 -8.13 -13.61
N ASP A 15 -5.34 -9.07 -13.94
CA ASP A 15 -6.59 -8.72 -14.56
C ASP A 15 -7.52 -7.96 -13.64
N ASN A 16 -7.27 -7.99 -12.34
CA ASN A 16 -8.09 -7.30 -11.38
C ASN A 16 -7.63 -5.88 -11.10
N TYR A 17 -6.54 -5.45 -11.69
CA TYR A 17 -6.05 -4.11 -11.46
C TYR A 17 -6.96 -3.08 -12.10
N THR A 18 -7.25 -2.00 -11.38
CA THR A 18 -7.97 -0.88 -11.95
C THR A 18 -7.09 0.36 -11.86
N PRO A 19 -7.20 1.27 -12.80
CA PRO A 19 -6.27 2.40 -12.90
C PRO A 19 -6.21 3.32 -11.70
N ASN A 20 -7.24 3.38 -10.91
CA ASN A 20 -7.22 4.27 -9.77
C ASN A 20 -6.84 3.58 -8.49
N THR A 21 -6.19 2.44 -8.56
CA THR A 21 -5.79 1.71 -7.38
C THR A 21 -4.33 1.96 -7.05
N LEU A 22 -4.07 2.28 -5.79
CA LEU A 22 -2.72 2.44 -5.29
C LEU A 22 -2.47 1.35 -4.26
N TYR A 23 -1.28 0.76 -4.31
CA TYR A 23 -0.94 -0.33 -3.39
C TYR A 23 -0.02 0.15 -2.30
N LEU A 24 -0.44 -0.02 -1.06
CA LEU A 24 0.32 0.41 0.11
C LEU A 24 0.86 -0.84 0.80
N PHE A 25 2.15 -0.95 0.89
CA PHE A 25 2.78 -2.15 1.43
C PHE A 25 3.26 -1.95 2.85
N LYS A 26 3.00 -2.94 3.69
CA LYS A 26 3.52 -2.91 5.03
C LYS A 26 4.94 -3.42 5.00
N ALA A 27 5.86 -2.62 5.45
CA ALA A 27 7.28 -2.95 5.46
C ALA A 27 7.83 -2.66 6.85
N GLY A 28 7.83 -3.65 7.70
CA GLY A 28 8.28 -3.47 9.07
C GLY A 28 7.40 -2.51 9.82
N LEU A 29 7.96 -1.44 10.30
CA LEU A 29 7.21 -0.46 11.07
C LEU A 29 6.66 0.68 10.21
N PHE A 30 6.77 0.55 8.90
CA PHE A 30 6.29 1.58 8.00
C PHE A 30 5.33 1.02 6.98
N PHE A 31 4.51 1.91 6.42
CA PHE A 31 3.74 1.62 5.22
C PHE A 31 4.38 2.42 4.10
N ILE A 32 4.57 1.81 2.95
CA ILE A 32 5.20 2.49 1.82
C ILE A 32 4.41 2.31 0.54
N PHE A 33 4.42 3.36 -0.29
CA PHE A 33 4.01 3.26 -1.68
C PHE A 33 5.30 3.20 -2.48
N ILE A 34 5.30 2.52 -3.60
CA ILE A 34 6.52 2.42 -4.40
C ILE A 34 6.24 2.75 -5.86
N ASP A 35 7.28 3.05 -6.57
CA ASP A 35 7.29 3.27 -8.01
C ASP A 35 6.29 4.34 -8.42
N GLU A 36 5.45 4.09 -9.37
CA GLU A 36 4.51 5.11 -9.85
C GLU A 36 3.55 5.55 -8.75
N ASP A 37 3.12 4.64 -7.91
CA ASP A 37 2.23 5.00 -6.81
C ASP A 37 2.93 5.97 -5.85
N ALA A 38 4.22 5.77 -5.61
CA ALA A 38 4.96 6.67 -4.75
C ALA A 38 5.04 8.07 -5.34
N LYS A 39 5.20 8.16 -6.65
CA LYS A 39 5.27 9.46 -7.29
C LYS A 39 3.95 10.20 -7.16
N ILE A 40 2.84 9.48 -7.33
CA ILE A 40 1.52 10.07 -7.20
C ILE A 40 1.29 10.56 -5.78
N VAL A 41 1.56 9.71 -4.80
CA VAL A 41 1.27 10.04 -3.42
C VAL A 41 2.21 11.12 -2.89
N SER A 42 3.45 11.11 -3.32
CA SER A 42 4.39 12.15 -2.96
C SER A 42 3.85 13.51 -3.34
N ASN A 43 3.27 13.62 -4.52
CA ASN A 43 2.69 14.87 -4.93
C ASN A 43 1.41 15.19 -4.17
N LEU A 44 0.56 14.22 -3.92
CA LEU A 44 -0.70 14.48 -3.26
C LEU A 44 -0.53 14.85 -1.79
N LEU A 45 0.39 14.21 -1.11
CA LEU A 45 0.52 14.37 0.31
C LEU A 45 1.81 15.06 0.73
N ASN A 46 2.59 15.48 -0.24
CA ASN A 46 3.84 16.18 0.03
C ASN A 46 4.79 15.32 0.86
N LEU A 47 4.86 14.06 0.54
CA LEU A 47 5.79 13.16 1.21
C LEU A 47 7.09 13.06 0.44
N LYS A 48 8.19 12.91 1.15
CA LYS A 48 9.48 12.87 0.52
C LYS A 48 9.70 11.55 -0.17
N LEU A 49 10.23 11.57 -1.38
CA LEU A 49 10.58 10.36 -2.08
C LEU A 49 11.97 9.88 -1.66
N GLY A 50 12.09 8.61 -1.45
CA GLY A 50 13.39 7.98 -1.21
C GLY A 50 13.57 6.87 -2.20
N ASN A 51 14.47 5.97 -1.94
CA ASN A 51 14.73 4.86 -2.85
C ASN A 51 14.50 3.53 -2.19
N LEU A 52 13.76 2.66 -2.85
CA LEU A 52 13.63 1.29 -2.41
C LEU A 52 14.84 0.51 -2.90
N ASN A 53 15.23 0.78 -4.13
CA ASN A 53 16.46 0.22 -4.68
C ASN A 53 16.97 1.19 -5.74
N GLU A 54 17.88 0.77 -6.58
CA GLU A 54 18.51 1.68 -7.52
C GLU A 54 17.56 2.33 -8.49
N THR A 55 16.49 1.68 -8.82
CA THR A 55 15.60 2.20 -9.85
C THR A 55 14.18 2.46 -9.36
N VAL A 56 13.82 2.07 -8.17
CA VAL A 56 12.45 2.17 -7.68
C VAL A 56 12.38 3.14 -6.52
N VAL A 57 11.53 4.15 -6.65
CA VAL A 57 11.34 5.13 -5.57
C VAL A 57 10.29 4.65 -4.60
N LYS A 58 10.28 5.24 -3.43
CA LYS A 58 9.27 4.94 -2.43
C LYS A 58 8.95 6.19 -1.63
N CYS A 59 7.78 6.21 -1.02
CA CYS A 59 7.47 7.18 0.02
C CYS A 59 6.57 6.48 1.02
N GLY A 60 6.53 6.95 2.23
CA GLY A 60 5.72 6.27 3.23
C GLY A 60 5.65 6.99 4.55
N PHE A 61 5.14 6.28 5.54
CA PHE A 61 4.91 6.85 6.86
C PHE A 61 4.90 5.73 7.89
N PRO A 62 5.08 6.05 9.17
CA PRO A 62 5.06 4.99 10.19
C PRO A 62 3.69 4.34 10.30
N CYS A 63 3.66 3.11 10.68
CA CYS A 63 2.40 2.37 10.79
C CYS A 63 1.38 3.05 11.68
N ASN A 64 1.81 3.71 12.71
CA ASN A 64 0.86 4.36 13.62
C ASN A 64 0.28 5.63 13.04
N SER A 65 0.67 6.04 11.85
CA SER A 65 0.07 7.18 11.17
C SER A 65 -0.91 6.74 10.08
N LEU A 66 -1.22 5.46 10.01
CA LEU A 66 -2.04 4.93 8.93
C LEU A 66 -3.39 5.65 8.83
N GLN A 67 -4.07 5.80 9.94
CA GLN A 67 -5.38 6.41 9.92
C GLN A 67 -5.34 7.83 9.40
N LYS A 68 -4.34 8.60 9.80
CA LYS A 68 -4.18 9.95 9.35
C LYS A 68 -4.06 10.02 7.84
N TYR A 69 -3.21 9.18 7.27
CA TYR A 69 -2.98 9.24 5.83
C TYR A 69 -4.12 8.64 5.02
N LEU A 70 -4.79 7.60 5.54
CA LEU A 70 -5.97 7.08 4.86
C LEU A 70 -7.07 8.13 4.82
N THR A 71 -7.21 8.90 5.89
CA THR A 71 -8.21 9.97 5.92
C THR A 71 -7.90 11.02 4.86
N LEU A 72 -6.63 11.37 4.71
CA LEU A 72 -6.25 12.33 3.68
C LEU A 72 -6.51 11.77 2.27
N LEU A 73 -6.28 10.50 2.09
CA LEU A 73 -6.45 9.90 0.77
C LEU A 73 -7.91 9.66 0.41
N LYS A 74 -8.82 9.70 1.37
CA LYS A 74 -10.20 9.55 1.08
C LYS A 74 -10.76 10.61 0.18
N SER A 75 -10.18 11.79 0.19
CA SER A 75 -10.67 12.88 -0.66
C SER A 75 -10.11 12.82 -2.06
N THR A 76 -9.29 11.84 -2.37
CA THR A 76 -8.74 11.69 -3.70
C THR A 76 -9.54 10.64 -4.46
N PRO A 77 -9.37 10.55 -5.75
CA PRO A 77 -10.11 9.54 -6.51
C PRO A 77 -9.52 8.14 -6.41
N TYR A 78 -8.46 7.97 -5.62
CA TYR A 78 -7.77 6.69 -5.58
C TYR A 78 -8.32 5.72 -4.55
N ASN A 79 -8.33 4.43 -4.90
CA ASN A 79 -8.64 3.37 -3.96
C ASN A 79 -7.34 2.84 -3.44
N ILE A 80 -7.26 2.60 -2.15
CA ILE A 80 -6.03 2.14 -1.53
C ILE A 80 -6.18 0.69 -1.11
N GLU A 81 -5.30 -0.16 -1.60
CA GLU A 81 -5.28 -1.55 -1.17
C GLU A 81 -4.01 -1.76 -0.36
N ILE A 82 -4.14 -2.27 0.84
CA ILE A 82 -3.01 -2.47 1.73
C ILE A 82 -2.57 -3.92 1.64
N VAL A 83 -1.32 -4.12 1.32
CA VAL A 83 -0.75 -5.45 1.11
C VAL A 83 0.21 -5.75 2.25
N SER A 84 -0.02 -6.83 2.94
CA SER A 84 0.87 -7.26 4.01
C SER A 84 1.29 -8.69 3.76
N PHE A 85 2.57 -8.95 3.95
CA PHE A 85 3.07 -10.29 3.80
C PHE A 85 3.03 -11.06 5.12
N ASP A 86 2.72 -10.37 6.19
CA ASP A 86 2.68 -10.98 7.49
C ASP A 86 1.34 -11.63 7.71
N VAL A 87 1.19 -12.87 7.39
CA VAL A 87 -0.06 -13.43 7.41
C VAL A 87 -0.54 -13.86 8.74
N GLN A 88 0.26 -13.80 9.76
CA GLN A 88 -0.26 -14.10 10.95
C GLN A 88 -0.58 -13.14 11.78
N GLU A 89 -0.56 -12.30 11.59
CA GLU A 89 -0.78 -11.35 12.27
C GLU A 89 -1.54 -10.67 12.77
N THR A 90 -1.29 -9.90 13.40
CA THR A 90 -2.07 -9.01 13.87
C THR A 90 -2.56 -8.23 12.91
N PRO A 91 -3.69 -7.87 12.96
CA PRO A 91 -4.30 -7.03 12.02
C PRO A 91 -3.70 -5.75 11.94
N ILE A 92 -3.72 -5.13 10.84
CA ILE A 92 -3.32 -3.84 10.63
C ILE A 92 -4.23 -2.98 11.26
N ASN A 93 -4.63 -2.82 12.17
CA ASN A 93 -5.42 -1.95 12.80
C ASN A 93 -6.68 -2.22 12.71
N SER A 94 -7.27 -2.78 13.26
CA SER A 94 -8.48 -3.09 13.20
C SER A 94 -9.48 -2.20 13.13
N ASN A 95 -9.66 -1.39 12.36
CA ASN A 95 -10.69 -0.54 12.40
C ASN A 95 -11.66 -0.72 11.37
N SER A 96 -12.71 -0.05 11.44
CA SER A 96 -13.81 -0.25 10.60
C SER A 96 -13.64 0.18 9.25
N TYR A 97 -12.62 0.88 8.90
CA TYR A 97 -12.53 1.27 7.54
C TYR A 97 -11.58 0.40 6.78
N LEU A 98 -11.22 -0.77 7.26
CA LEU A 98 -10.45 -1.69 6.48
C LEU A 98 -11.26 -2.96 6.34
N SER A 99 -11.28 -3.54 5.17
CA SER A 99 -11.87 -4.82 4.99
C SER A 99 -10.89 -5.74 4.33
N ASN A 100 -10.87 -6.97 4.75
CA ASN A 100 -9.90 -7.93 4.28
C ASN A 100 -10.33 -8.55 2.97
N LYS A 101 -9.42 -8.60 2.00
CA LYS A 101 -9.67 -9.24 0.77
C LYS A 101 -8.84 -10.47 0.76
N GLN A 102 -9.11 -11.47 -0.05
CA GLN A 102 -8.42 -12.56 -0.04
C GLN A 102 -7.12 -12.61 -0.59
N GLY A 103 -6.08 -13.03 -0.28
CA GLY A 103 -4.72 -13.14 -0.66
C GLY A 103 -4.03 -14.22 0.06
N ARG A 104 -4.72 -15.00 0.85
CA ARG A 104 -4.08 -15.92 1.64
C ARG A 104 -3.37 -16.99 0.93
N ARG A 105 -3.84 -17.44 -0.17
CA ARG A 105 -3.18 -18.40 -0.89
C ARG A 105 -1.90 -17.99 -1.42
N ALA A 106 -1.64 -16.76 -1.67
CA ALA A 106 -0.41 -16.25 -2.20
C ALA A 106 0.55 -15.82 -1.11
N GLY A 107 0.26 -16.05 0.13
CA GLY A 107 1.16 -15.68 1.20
C GLY A 107 1.13 -14.22 1.56
N TYR A 108 0.08 -13.53 1.26
CA TYR A 108 -0.08 -12.15 1.64
C TYR A 108 -1.54 -11.86 1.88
N LYS A 109 -1.84 -10.74 2.50
CA LYS A 109 -3.19 -10.29 2.69
C LYS A 109 -3.34 -8.91 2.10
N ILE A 110 -4.49 -8.64 1.54
CA ILE A 110 -4.82 -7.33 1.01
C ILE A 110 -6.00 -6.80 1.80
N TYR A 111 -5.86 -5.61 2.31
CA TYR A 111 -6.93 -4.94 3.02
C TYR A 111 -7.37 -3.74 2.20
N LEU A 112 -8.69 -3.60 2.00
CA LEU A 112 -9.20 -2.49 1.22
C LEU A 112 -9.53 -1.39 2.16
N ALA A 113 -9.11 -0.21 1.87
CA ALA A 113 -9.47 0.94 2.66
C ALA A 113 -10.84 1.37 2.21
N THR A 114 -11.82 1.36 3.07
CA THR A 114 -13.17 1.69 2.66
C THR A 114 -13.43 3.16 2.85
N LYS A 115 -14.27 3.71 2.06
CA LYS A 115 -14.56 5.11 2.13
C LYS A 115 -15.73 5.44 2.99
#